data_0bb865c1ef923f5d765d68db78250dc9
#
_entry.id   0bb865c1ef923f5d765d68db78250dc9
#
_cell.length_a   1.000
_cell.length_b   1.000
_cell.length_c   1.000
_cell.angle_alpha   90.00
_cell.angle_beta   90.00
_cell.angle_gamma   90.00
#
_symmetry.space_group_name_H-M   'P 1'
#
loop_
_entity.id
_entity.type
_entity.pdbx_description
1 polymer ?
#
loop_
_entity_poly.entity_id
_entity_poly.type
_entity_poly.pdbx_seq_one_letter_code
_entity_poly.pdbx_strand_id
1 'polypeptide(L)'
;KMHKGIDFAAPSGTPIYAGGNGVIEFAGRNGGYGKYIRIRHNNQYKTAYAHLKGFKKGISKGVRVNQGDIIGYVGNTGMSTGPHLHYEIIYKNKQINPLTLKLPSGKILKGDELKRFKINYKLILANHLNNLFE
;
A
#
# COMPACT_ATOMS: atom_id res chain seq x y z
N LYS A 1 9.89 17.14 -8.80
CA LYS A 1 10.22 15.71 -8.60
C LYS A 1 8.95 14.93 -8.23
N MET A 2 8.69 13.90 -8.96
CA MET A 2 7.51 13.07 -8.70
C MET A 2 7.72 12.18 -7.47
N HIS A 3 6.74 12.15 -6.58
CA HIS A 3 6.74 11.21 -5.47
C HIS A 3 6.30 9.84 -5.98
N LYS A 4 7.14 8.81 -5.76
CA LYS A 4 6.82 7.45 -6.21
C LYS A 4 5.92 6.70 -5.24
N GLY A 5 5.72 7.25 -4.04
CA GLY A 5 4.89 6.61 -3.03
C GLY A 5 4.47 7.58 -1.95
N ILE A 6 3.68 7.07 -1.01
CA ILE A 6 3.23 7.81 0.16
C ILE A 6 3.76 7.10 1.41
N ASP A 7 4.27 7.88 2.36
CA ASP A 7 4.70 7.37 3.65
C ASP A 7 3.61 7.66 4.69
N PHE A 8 3.14 6.61 5.36
CA PHE A 8 2.16 6.71 6.43
C PHE A 8 2.86 6.42 7.76
N ALA A 9 3.01 7.43 8.60
CA ALA A 9 3.55 7.25 9.94
C ALA A 9 2.54 6.44 10.78
N ALA A 10 3.01 5.36 11.39
CA ALA A 10 2.19 4.50 12.23
C ALA A 10 3.11 3.69 13.15
N PRO A 11 2.64 3.32 14.36
CA PRO A 11 3.43 2.49 15.25
C PRO A 11 3.76 1.14 14.63
N SER A 12 4.92 0.59 14.98
CA SER A 12 5.30 -0.76 14.59
C SER A 12 4.24 -1.76 15.04
N GLY A 13 3.85 -2.67 14.16
CA GLY A 13 2.80 -3.66 14.44
C GLY A 13 1.40 -3.24 14.00
N THR A 14 1.21 -2.00 13.56
CA THR A 14 -0.09 -1.56 13.05
C THR A 14 -0.48 -2.41 11.83
N PRO A 15 -1.71 -2.94 11.77
CA PRO A 15 -2.13 -3.74 10.61
C PRO A 15 -2.13 -2.95 9.32
N ILE A 16 -1.74 -3.62 8.24
CA ILE A 16 -1.77 -3.09 6.89
C ILE A 16 -2.86 -3.83 6.12
N TYR A 17 -3.70 -3.08 5.43
CA TYR A 17 -4.85 -3.61 4.71
C TYR A 17 -4.59 -3.60 3.20
N ALA A 18 -5.07 -4.64 2.50
CA ALA A 18 -5.00 -4.68 1.05
C ALA A 18 -5.77 -3.51 0.46
N GLY A 19 -5.15 -2.78 -0.45
CA GLY A 19 -5.75 -1.60 -1.09
C GLY A 19 -6.85 -1.93 -2.09
N GLY A 20 -6.97 -3.18 -2.49
CA GLY A 20 -8.00 -3.65 -3.41
C GLY A 20 -7.94 -5.16 -3.53
N ASN A 21 -8.95 -5.74 -4.18
CA ASN A 21 -8.95 -7.18 -4.47
C ASN A 21 -7.80 -7.50 -5.42
N GLY A 22 -7.19 -8.66 -5.24
CA GLY A 22 -6.11 -9.08 -6.12
C GLY A 22 -5.42 -10.34 -5.68
N VAL A 23 -4.25 -10.57 -6.25
CA VAL A 23 -3.41 -11.73 -5.96
C VAL A 23 -2.04 -11.24 -5.50
N ILE A 24 -1.52 -11.83 -4.44
CA ILE A 24 -0.17 -11.53 -3.96
C ILE A 24 0.82 -11.95 -5.04
N GLU A 25 1.51 -10.97 -5.60
CA GLU A 25 2.51 -11.20 -6.64
C GLU A 25 3.90 -11.42 -6.04
N PHE A 26 4.16 -10.78 -4.91
CA PHE A 26 5.44 -10.87 -4.20
C PHE A 26 5.19 -10.67 -2.70
N ALA A 27 5.84 -11.48 -1.87
CA ALA A 27 5.87 -11.31 -0.43
C ALA A 27 7.22 -11.81 0.09
N GLY A 28 8.07 -10.89 0.56
CA GLY A 28 9.42 -11.23 0.99
C GLY A 28 10.29 -9.99 1.10
N ARG A 29 11.59 -10.18 1.26
CA ARG A 29 12.54 -9.07 1.27
C ARG A 29 12.81 -8.58 -0.14
N ASN A 30 12.89 -7.26 -0.29
CA ASN A 30 13.14 -6.61 -1.57
C ASN A 30 14.07 -5.41 -1.39
N GLY A 31 15.37 -5.68 -1.19
CA GLY A 31 16.40 -4.65 -1.09
C GLY A 31 16.10 -3.58 -0.05
N GLY A 32 16.19 -2.31 -0.44
CA GLY A 32 15.93 -1.16 0.43
C GLY A 32 14.50 -1.05 0.92
N TYR A 33 13.55 -1.71 0.26
CA TYR A 33 12.16 -1.77 0.71
C TYR A 33 11.99 -2.62 1.98
N GLY A 34 12.98 -3.44 2.33
CA GLY A 34 12.86 -4.36 3.45
C GLY A 34 11.85 -5.45 3.17
N LYS A 35 11.06 -5.81 4.18
CA LYS A 35 9.94 -6.74 3.99
C LYS A 35 8.85 -6.04 3.21
N TYR A 36 8.39 -6.68 2.13
CA TYR A 36 7.67 -6.03 1.04
C TYR A 36 6.58 -6.94 0.50
N ILE A 37 5.42 -6.37 0.20
CA ILE A 37 4.32 -7.08 -0.47
C ILE A 37 3.95 -6.29 -1.73
N ARG A 38 3.69 -7.03 -2.82
CA ARG A 38 3.10 -6.43 -4.02
C ARG A 38 1.86 -7.23 -4.39
N ILE A 39 0.74 -6.52 -4.57
CA ILE A 39 -0.53 -7.10 -4.98
C ILE A 39 -0.80 -6.71 -6.43
N ARG A 40 -1.11 -7.69 -7.27
CA ARG A 40 -1.59 -7.45 -8.63
C ARG A 40 -3.11 -7.44 -8.61
N HIS A 41 -3.70 -6.30 -8.93
CA HIS A 41 -5.15 -6.13 -8.92
C HIS A 41 -5.77 -6.49 -10.27
N ASN A 42 -5.10 -6.11 -11.36
CA ASN A 42 -5.47 -6.46 -12.73
C ASN A 42 -4.23 -6.33 -13.63
N ASN A 43 -4.43 -6.33 -14.94
CA ASN A 43 -3.32 -6.25 -15.88
C ASN A 43 -2.60 -4.90 -15.88
N GLN A 44 -3.22 -3.88 -15.30
CA GLN A 44 -2.69 -2.51 -15.32
C GLN A 44 -2.20 -2.03 -13.96
N TYR A 45 -2.89 -2.41 -12.87
CA TYR A 45 -2.65 -1.86 -11.54
C TYR A 45 -2.07 -2.87 -10.56
N LYS A 46 -1.08 -2.42 -9.82
CA LYS A 46 -0.52 -3.12 -8.66
C LYS A 46 -0.38 -2.14 -7.52
N THR A 47 -0.39 -2.64 -6.29
CA THR A 47 -0.03 -1.83 -5.12
C THR A 47 1.11 -2.51 -4.38
N ALA A 48 1.95 -1.69 -3.75
CA ALA A 48 3.13 -2.18 -3.05
C ALA A 48 3.19 -1.59 -1.65
N TYR A 49 3.68 -2.38 -0.71
CA TYR A 49 3.70 -2.10 0.72
C TYR A 49 5.08 -2.45 1.24
N ALA A 50 5.80 -1.48 1.78
CA ALA A 50 7.21 -1.65 2.13
C ALA A 50 7.49 -1.35 3.59
N HIS A 51 8.66 -1.79 4.04
CA HIS A 51 9.20 -1.62 5.39
C HIS A 51 8.37 -2.35 6.46
N LEU A 52 7.76 -3.47 6.07
CA LEU A 52 6.92 -4.25 6.97
C LEU A 52 7.73 -4.89 8.09
N LYS A 53 7.10 -5.03 9.26
CA LYS A 53 7.61 -5.83 10.36
C LYS A 53 7.49 -7.31 10.03
N GLY A 54 6.39 -7.70 9.39
CA GLY A 54 6.11 -9.07 9.02
C GLY A 54 4.85 -9.18 8.19
N PHE A 55 4.57 -10.40 7.78
CA PHE A 55 3.42 -10.73 6.94
C PHE A 55 2.33 -11.36 7.80
N LYS A 56 1.07 -11.12 7.44
CA LYS A 56 -0.04 -11.84 8.06
C LYS A 56 0.11 -13.32 7.73
N LYS A 57 -0.19 -14.18 8.71
CA LYS A 57 -0.16 -15.64 8.49
C LYS A 57 -1.02 -16.00 7.27
N GLY A 58 -0.46 -16.80 6.38
CA GLY A 58 -1.14 -17.21 5.15
C GLY A 58 -0.90 -16.29 3.96
N ILE A 59 -0.21 -15.18 4.12
CA ILE A 59 0.11 -14.27 3.02
C ILE A 59 1.42 -14.72 2.35
N SER A 60 1.31 -15.15 1.11
CA SER A 60 2.45 -15.56 0.28
C SER A 60 2.07 -15.41 -1.19
N LYS A 61 3.07 -15.51 -2.06
CA LYS A 61 2.86 -15.40 -3.51
C LYS A 61 1.77 -16.37 -3.97
N GLY A 62 0.83 -15.86 -4.76
CA GLY A 62 -0.27 -16.63 -5.32
C GLY A 62 -1.56 -16.59 -4.51
N VAL A 63 -1.50 -16.09 -3.28
CA VAL A 63 -2.69 -16.00 -2.43
C VAL A 63 -3.59 -14.86 -2.90
N ARG A 64 -4.89 -15.13 -3.00
CA ARG A 64 -5.90 -14.13 -3.33
C ARG A 64 -6.31 -13.38 -2.07
N VAL A 65 -6.43 -12.07 -2.19
CA VAL A 65 -6.88 -11.19 -1.09
C VAL A 65 -8.03 -10.32 -1.57
N ASN A 66 -8.87 -9.92 -0.62
CA ASN A 66 -9.93 -8.94 -0.86
C ASN A 66 -9.52 -7.60 -0.27
N GLN A 67 -10.09 -6.53 -0.82
CA GLN A 67 -9.93 -5.19 -0.27
C GLN A 67 -10.20 -5.21 1.24
N GLY A 68 -9.31 -4.62 2.01
CA GLY A 68 -9.46 -4.53 3.46
C GLY A 68 -8.94 -5.74 4.23
N ASP A 69 -8.52 -6.81 3.57
CA ASP A 69 -7.87 -7.92 4.28
C ASP A 69 -6.55 -7.47 4.88
N ILE A 70 -6.25 -7.93 6.09
CA ILE A 70 -4.94 -7.67 6.70
C ILE A 70 -3.91 -8.51 5.96
N ILE A 71 -2.85 -7.86 5.48
CA ILE A 71 -1.79 -8.53 4.72
C ILE A 71 -0.45 -8.54 5.46
N GLY A 72 -0.27 -7.64 6.41
CA GLY A 72 0.98 -7.52 7.15
C GLY A 72 0.91 -6.43 8.21
N TYR A 73 2.07 -6.05 8.71
CA TYR A 73 2.16 -5.12 9.85
C TYR A 73 3.26 -4.10 9.60
N VAL A 74 2.99 -2.87 9.99
CA VAL A 74 3.95 -1.76 9.88
C VAL A 74 5.22 -2.09 10.64
N GLY A 75 6.35 -1.79 10.05
CA GLY A 75 7.66 -1.98 10.67
C GLY A 75 8.64 -0.89 10.28
N ASN A 76 9.91 -1.24 10.33
CA ASN A 76 11.01 -0.33 10.05
C ASN A 76 12.14 -1.09 9.34
N THR A 77 11.82 -2.09 8.54
CA THR A 77 12.80 -2.92 7.85
C THR A 77 13.28 -2.26 6.56
N GLY A 78 14.47 -2.63 6.12
CA GLY A 78 15.08 -2.02 4.96
C GLY A 78 15.64 -0.63 5.25
N MET A 79 15.70 0.21 4.24
CA MET A 79 16.18 1.59 4.36
C MET A 79 15.05 2.48 4.87
N SER A 80 14.90 2.50 6.18
CA SER A 80 13.84 3.23 6.86
C SER A 80 14.40 3.86 8.14
N THR A 81 14.00 5.10 8.42
CA THR A 81 14.49 5.86 9.58
C THR A 81 13.53 5.85 10.76
N GLY A 82 12.40 5.20 10.63
CA GLY A 82 11.41 5.07 11.70
C GLY A 82 10.21 4.26 11.22
N PRO A 83 9.36 3.80 12.16
CA PRO A 83 8.20 2.98 11.78
C PRO A 83 7.25 3.75 10.87
N HIS A 84 7.00 3.21 9.69
CA HIS A 84 6.05 3.76 8.73
C HIS A 84 5.72 2.72 7.67
N LEU A 85 4.62 2.93 6.96
CA LEU A 85 4.29 2.19 5.76
C LEU A 85 4.67 3.05 4.56
N HIS A 86 5.49 2.51 3.67
CA HIS A 86 5.70 3.11 2.35
C HIS A 86 4.77 2.40 1.37
N TYR A 87 3.88 3.16 0.74
CA TYR A 87 2.84 2.65 -0.14
C TYR A 87 3.02 3.19 -1.55
N GLU A 88 3.00 2.30 -2.55
CA GLU A 88 3.12 2.68 -3.95
C GLU A 88 1.96 2.15 -4.77
N ILE A 89 1.57 2.92 -5.77
CA ILE A 89 0.66 2.46 -6.82
C ILE A 89 1.48 2.33 -8.10
N ILE A 90 1.37 1.19 -8.75
CA ILE A 90 2.09 0.88 -9.97
C ILE A 90 1.06 0.71 -11.09
N TYR A 91 1.14 1.57 -12.10
CA TYR A 91 0.24 1.55 -13.25
C TYR A 91 1.06 1.26 -14.51
N LYS A 92 0.71 0.18 -15.20
CA LYS A 92 1.44 -0.26 -16.41
C LYS A 92 2.95 -0.32 -16.17
N ASN A 93 3.33 -0.95 -15.04
CA ASN A 93 4.71 -1.16 -14.61
C ASN A 93 5.49 0.10 -14.23
N LYS A 94 4.80 1.22 -14.01
CA LYS A 94 5.43 2.47 -13.55
C LYS A 94 4.76 2.94 -12.28
N GLN A 95 5.57 3.38 -11.30
CA GLN A 95 5.02 4.03 -10.13
C GLN A 95 4.35 5.33 -10.55
N ILE A 96 3.16 5.57 -10.01
CA ILE A 96 2.46 6.83 -10.20
C ILE A 96 2.38 7.55 -8.88
N ASN A 97 2.15 8.86 -8.93
CA ASN A 97 2.05 9.68 -7.72
C ASN A 97 0.68 9.49 -7.08
N PRO A 98 0.58 8.77 -5.93
CA PRO A 98 -0.71 8.55 -5.28
C PRO A 98 -1.38 9.83 -4.80
N LEU A 99 -0.61 10.91 -4.62
CA LEU A 99 -1.13 12.19 -4.16
C LEU A 99 -2.04 12.87 -5.20
N THR A 100 -2.00 12.41 -6.45
CA THR A 100 -2.84 12.96 -7.52
C THR A 100 -4.09 12.13 -7.77
N LEU A 101 -4.31 11.05 -7.04
CA LEU A 101 -5.52 10.24 -7.20
C LEU A 101 -6.74 11.01 -6.72
N LYS A 102 -7.80 10.95 -7.52
CA LYS A 102 -9.10 11.50 -7.14
C LYS A 102 -9.85 10.49 -6.28
N LEU A 103 -10.45 10.96 -5.21
CA LEU A 103 -11.33 10.13 -4.40
C LEU A 103 -12.67 9.93 -5.13
N PRO A 104 -13.47 8.93 -4.70
CA PRO A 104 -14.82 8.74 -5.27
C PRO A 104 -15.69 9.99 -5.23
N SER A 105 -15.44 10.90 -4.28
CA SER A 105 -16.15 12.18 -4.15
C SER A 105 -15.67 13.23 -5.16
N GLY A 106 -14.70 12.91 -6.02
CA GLY A 106 -14.09 13.86 -6.95
C GLY A 106 -12.99 14.72 -6.33
N LYS A 107 -12.71 14.57 -5.06
CA LYS A 107 -11.65 15.32 -4.38
C LYS A 107 -10.28 14.68 -4.64
N ILE A 108 -9.25 15.54 -4.67
CA ILE A 108 -7.87 15.07 -4.70
C ILE A 108 -7.30 15.27 -3.30
N LEU A 109 -6.74 14.22 -2.71
CA LEU A 109 -6.07 14.33 -1.42
C LEU A 109 -4.63 14.78 -1.62
N LYS A 110 -4.23 15.74 -0.80
CA LYS A 110 -2.85 16.25 -0.78
C LYS A 110 -2.13 15.69 0.45
N GLY A 111 -0.79 15.79 0.44
CA GLY A 111 0.04 15.18 1.46
C GLY A 111 -0.37 15.44 2.90
N ASP A 112 -0.71 16.69 3.23
CA ASP A 112 -1.10 17.04 4.60
C ASP A 112 -2.43 16.44 5.02
N GLU A 113 -3.37 16.35 4.09
CA GLU A 113 -4.65 15.68 4.35
C GLU A 113 -4.46 14.19 4.58
N LEU A 114 -3.53 13.58 3.85
CA LEU A 114 -3.18 12.18 4.01
C LEU A 114 -2.67 11.88 5.42
N LYS A 115 -1.79 12.73 5.93
CA LYS A 115 -1.21 12.54 7.27
C LYS A 115 -2.24 12.57 8.38
N ARG A 116 -3.32 13.32 8.21
CA ARG A 116 -4.39 13.45 9.22
C ARG A 116 -5.22 12.19 9.35
N PHE A 117 -5.38 11.44 8.27
CA PHE A 117 -6.28 10.28 8.27
C PHE A 117 -5.58 9.00 8.70
N LYS A 118 -4.25 8.90 8.56
CA LYS A 118 -3.49 7.72 8.98
C LYS A 118 -4.19 6.41 8.56
N ILE A 119 -4.60 5.60 9.54
CA ILE A 119 -5.27 4.31 9.29
C ILE A 119 -6.62 4.51 8.61
N ASN A 120 -7.41 5.49 9.05
CA ASN A 120 -8.70 5.80 8.43
C ASN A 120 -8.52 6.16 6.97
N TYR A 121 -7.47 6.88 6.67
CA TYR A 121 -7.14 7.23 5.31
C TYR A 121 -6.86 6.00 4.45
N LYS A 122 -6.21 4.98 5.01
CA LYS A 122 -5.96 3.74 4.26
C LYS A 122 -7.26 3.10 3.79
N LEU A 123 -8.32 3.12 4.61
CA LEU A 123 -9.62 2.59 4.22
C LEU A 123 -10.28 3.41 3.11
N ILE A 124 -10.17 4.74 3.18
CA ILE A 124 -10.69 5.63 2.14
C ILE A 124 -9.97 5.39 0.82
N LEU A 125 -8.64 5.32 0.88
CA LEU A 125 -7.82 5.06 -0.30
C LEU A 125 -8.12 3.68 -0.88
N ALA A 126 -8.29 2.67 -0.02
CA ALA A 126 -8.62 1.32 -0.44
C ALA A 126 -9.95 1.29 -1.20
N ASN A 127 -10.97 1.99 -0.71
CA ASN A 127 -12.27 2.08 -1.40
C ASN A 127 -12.11 2.72 -2.78
N HIS A 128 -11.35 3.79 -2.87
CA HIS A 128 -11.09 4.46 -4.13
C HIS A 128 -10.37 3.53 -5.13
N LEU A 129 -9.33 2.87 -4.66
CA LEU A 129 -8.54 1.96 -5.50
C LEU A 129 -9.38 0.78 -5.98
N ASN A 130 -10.23 0.24 -5.11
CA ASN A 130 -11.12 -0.86 -5.51
C ASN A 130 -12.04 -0.44 -6.66
N ASN A 131 -12.56 0.78 -6.63
CA ASN A 131 -13.38 1.32 -7.72
C ASN A 131 -12.58 1.45 -9.02
N LEU A 132 -11.29 1.79 -8.93
CA LEU A 132 -10.43 1.86 -10.10
C LEU A 132 -10.17 0.50 -10.74
N PHE A 133 -10.19 -0.57 -9.94
CA PHE A 133 -9.82 -1.90 -10.39
C PHE A 133 -11.00 -2.73 -10.92
N GLU A 134 -12.20 -2.23 -10.77
CA GLU A 134 -13.42 -2.90 -11.26
C GLU A 134 -13.68 -2.70 -12.74
#